data_e1053baf3bcebe5c552b7a58c9451267
#
_entry.id   e1053baf3bcebe5c552b7a58c9451267
#
_cell.length_a   1.000
_cell.length_b   1.000
_cell.length_c   1.000
_cell.angle_alpha   90.00
_cell.angle_beta   90.00
_cell.angle_gamma   90.00
#
_symmetry.space_group_name_H-M   'P 1'
#
loop_
_entity.id
_entity.type
_entity.pdbx_description
1 polymer ?
#
loop_
_entity_poly.entity_id
_entity_poly.type
_entity_poly.pdbx_seq_one_letter_code
_entity_poly.pdbx_strand_id
1 'polypeptide(L)'
;MALYTIADLHLPLGIDKPMDIFGKAWENYVERLADNWQSVVKENDVVVLPGDFSWATYLEQSVKDFEYLHKLNGKKILLKGNHDYWWTTMNKLREFTAECGFDDIEFLQNNSFMYEDVAICGTRGWINPGWDNFGGEDRKIFDREVLRLELSLNLSLIHISEPTRRS
;
A
#
# COMPACT_ATOMS: atom_id res chain seq x y z
N MET A 1 12.57 13.09 -10.02
CA MET A 1 11.51 12.36 -9.29
C MET A 1 11.83 10.87 -9.44
N ALA A 2 11.80 10.08 -8.38
CA ALA A 2 12.07 8.63 -8.41
C ALA A 2 10.84 7.84 -7.95
N LEU A 3 10.69 6.61 -8.45
CA LEU A 3 9.66 5.67 -8.04
C LEU A 3 10.32 4.53 -7.28
N TYR A 4 9.89 4.31 -6.04
CA TYR A 4 10.37 3.24 -5.17
C TYR A 4 9.25 2.27 -4.84
N THR A 5 9.60 1.10 -4.39
CA THR A 5 8.65 0.13 -3.83
C THR A 5 9.25 -0.58 -2.62
N ILE A 6 8.45 -0.75 -1.59
CA ILE A 6 8.78 -1.51 -0.39
C ILE A 6 7.50 -2.11 0.20
N ALA A 7 7.49 -3.39 0.52
CA ALA A 7 6.37 -4.10 1.13
C ALA A 7 6.69 -4.55 2.55
N ASP A 8 5.69 -5.10 3.23
CA ASP A 8 5.84 -5.83 4.48
C ASP A 8 6.47 -5.00 5.62
N LEU A 9 6.01 -3.76 5.78
CA LEU A 9 6.49 -2.89 6.86
C LEU A 9 6.06 -3.41 8.24
N HIS A 10 4.89 -4.04 8.31
CA HIS A 10 4.36 -4.64 9.54
C HIS A 10 4.48 -3.73 10.78
N LEU A 11 4.09 -2.46 10.61
CA LEU A 11 4.22 -1.46 11.68
C LEU A 11 3.31 -1.82 12.88
N PRO A 12 3.83 -1.78 14.10
CA PRO A 12 3.09 -2.15 15.30
C PRO A 12 2.78 -0.95 16.22
N LEU A 13 2.88 0.29 15.71
CA LEU A 13 2.89 1.50 16.56
C LEU A 13 1.56 1.77 17.25
N GLY A 14 0.46 1.29 16.68
CA GLY A 14 -0.88 1.42 17.26
C GLY A 14 -1.32 0.25 18.14
N ILE A 15 -0.53 -0.82 18.20
CA ILE A 15 -0.84 -2.03 18.94
C ILE A 15 0.38 -2.55 19.69
N ASP A 16 0.16 -3.38 20.70
CA ASP A 16 1.24 -4.07 21.43
C ASP A 16 1.60 -5.38 20.72
N LYS A 17 2.48 -5.28 19.71
CA LYS A 17 2.99 -6.44 18.95
C LYS A 17 4.48 -6.25 18.65
N PRO A 18 5.36 -6.59 19.61
CA PRO A 18 6.80 -6.43 19.40
C PRO A 18 7.29 -7.35 18.27
N MET A 19 8.00 -6.78 17.29
CA MET A 19 8.53 -7.53 16.13
C MET A 19 9.90 -8.16 16.41
N ASP A 20 10.62 -7.71 17.42
CA ASP A 20 11.93 -8.24 17.85
C ASP A 20 11.89 -9.71 18.29
N ILE A 21 10.69 -10.23 18.65
CA ILE A 21 10.46 -11.66 18.89
C ILE A 21 10.78 -12.54 17.68
N PHE A 22 10.77 -11.97 16.46
CA PHE A 22 11.12 -12.67 15.22
C PHE A 22 12.62 -12.64 14.91
N GLY A 23 13.43 -12.09 15.80
CA GLY A 23 14.89 -12.11 15.74
C GLY A 23 15.54 -10.73 15.63
N LYS A 24 16.87 -10.71 15.78
CA LYS A 24 17.67 -9.48 15.84
C LYS A 24 17.54 -8.55 14.63
N ALA A 25 17.15 -9.06 13.48
CA ALA A 25 16.92 -8.24 12.29
C ALA A 25 15.78 -7.22 12.47
N TRP A 26 14.87 -7.49 13.43
CA TRP A 26 13.72 -6.64 13.74
C TRP A 26 13.97 -5.66 14.90
N GLU A 27 15.13 -5.75 15.56
CA GLU A 27 15.49 -4.79 16.62
C GLU A 27 15.59 -3.37 16.03
N ASN A 28 14.85 -2.43 16.61
CA ASN A 28 14.79 -1.01 16.22
C ASN A 28 14.53 -0.83 14.70
N TYR A 29 13.76 -1.75 14.08
CA TYR A 29 13.57 -1.72 12.62
C TYR A 29 12.77 -0.50 12.17
N VAL A 30 11.85 0.01 13.00
CA VAL A 30 11.02 1.18 12.70
C VAL A 30 11.89 2.43 12.55
N GLU A 31 12.82 2.66 13.49
CA GLU A 31 13.76 3.77 13.45
C GLU A 31 14.73 3.63 12.27
N ARG A 32 15.30 2.44 12.08
CA ARG A 32 16.18 2.17 10.95
C ARG A 32 15.49 2.33 9.60
N LEU A 33 14.21 1.95 9.52
CA LEU A 33 13.39 2.16 8.32
C LEU A 33 13.25 3.66 8.04
N ALA A 34 12.91 4.48 9.06
CA ALA A 34 12.80 5.92 8.89
C ALA A 34 14.11 6.56 8.44
N ASP A 35 15.23 6.23 9.08
CA ASP A 35 16.54 6.78 8.75
C ASP A 35 16.95 6.44 7.31
N ASN A 36 16.78 5.16 6.91
CA ASN A 36 17.09 4.73 5.56
C ASN A 36 16.15 5.37 4.54
N TRP A 37 14.85 5.43 4.82
CA TRP A 37 13.86 6.05 3.95
C TRP A 37 14.19 7.53 3.70
N GLN A 38 14.42 8.30 4.77
CA GLN A 38 14.75 9.72 4.66
C GLN A 38 16.08 9.99 3.97
N SER A 39 17.02 9.04 4.02
CA SER A 39 18.29 9.15 3.30
C SER A 39 18.17 8.97 1.78
N VAL A 40 17.15 8.23 1.33
CA VAL A 40 16.99 7.81 -0.07
C VAL A 40 15.85 8.55 -0.75
N VAL A 41 14.67 8.62 -0.10
CA VAL A 41 13.44 9.17 -0.66
C VAL A 41 13.38 10.68 -0.43
N LYS A 42 13.08 11.45 -1.47
CA LYS A 42 12.89 12.91 -1.43
C LYS A 42 11.40 13.26 -1.41
N GLU A 43 11.09 14.49 -1.05
CA GLU A 43 9.71 15.00 -0.95
C GLU A 43 8.86 14.80 -2.23
N ASN A 44 9.48 14.93 -3.40
CA ASN A 44 8.79 14.79 -4.68
C ASN A 44 8.79 13.36 -5.26
N ASP A 45 9.34 12.38 -4.55
CA ASP A 45 9.37 11.00 -5.01
C ASP A 45 8.04 10.29 -4.70
N VAL A 46 7.85 9.12 -5.31
CA VAL A 46 6.68 8.26 -5.07
C VAL A 46 7.15 6.91 -4.55
N VAL A 47 6.47 6.42 -3.51
CA VAL A 47 6.74 5.11 -2.94
C VAL A 47 5.48 4.26 -2.98
N VAL A 48 5.54 3.13 -3.65
CA VAL A 48 4.46 2.13 -3.67
C VAL A 48 4.69 1.12 -2.54
N LEU A 49 3.65 0.90 -1.74
CA LEU A 49 3.65 -0.09 -0.66
C LEU A 49 2.68 -1.24 -1.03
N PRO A 50 3.19 -2.36 -1.56
CA PRO A 50 2.37 -3.47 -2.06
C PRO A 50 1.64 -4.29 -1.00
N GLY A 51 1.56 -3.83 0.23
CA GLY A 51 0.76 -4.45 1.29
C GLY A 51 1.54 -4.80 2.54
N ASP A 52 0.81 -5.37 3.49
CA ASP A 52 1.27 -5.74 4.83
C ASP A 52 1.93 -4.55 5.56
N PHE A 53 1.21 -3.43 5.49
CA PHE A 53 1.68 -2.15 6.03
C PHE A 53 1.65 -2.13 7.56
N SER A 54 0.55 -2.57 8.17
CA SER A 54 0.33 -2.47 9.61
C SER A 54 -0.23 -3.76 10.21
N TRP A 55 0.15 -4.06 11.44
CA TRP A 55 -0.42 -5.15 12.24
C TRP A 55 -1.78 -4.82 12.88
N ALA A 56 -2.31 -3.62 12.69
CA ALA A 56 -3.62 -3.25 13.19
C ALA A 56 -4.72 -4.20 12.67
N THR A 57 -5.71 -4.48 13.50
CA THR A 57 -6.90 -5.24 13.11
C THR A 57 -8.01 -4.31 12.63
N TYR A 58 -8.11 -3.12 13.23
CA TYR A 58 -9.10 -2.11 12.90
C TYR A 58 -8.42 -0.82 12.45
N LEU A 59 -9.10 -0.05 11.61
CA LEU A 59 -8.56 1.18 11.03
C LEU A 59 -8.14 2.19 12.11
N GLU A 60 -8.90 2.32 13.17
CA GLU A 60 -8.63 3.22 14.28
C GLU A 60 -7.33 2.89 15.04
N GLN A 61 -6.92 1.62 15.01
CA GLN A 61 -5.67 1.18 15.62
C GLN A 61 -4.46 1.55 14.76
N SER A 62 -4.63 1.75 13.46
CA SER A 62 -3.54 2.04 12.53
C SER A 62 -3.12 3.52 12.49
N VAL A 63 -3.80 4.41 13.21
CA VAL A 63 -3.53 5.87 13.20
C VAL A 63 -2.05 6.18 13.38
N LYS A 64 -1.39 5.58 14.38
CA LYS A 64 0.03 5.84 14.66
C LYS A 64 0.95 5.33 13.55
N ASP A 65 0.58 4.24 12.87
CA ASP A 65 1.31 3.71 11.74
C ASP A 65 1.20 4.66 10.53
N PHE A 66 0.01 5.21 10.31
CA PHE A 66 -0.23 6.23 9.28
C PHE A 66 0.47 7.57 9.61
N GLU A 67 0.45 8.01 10.87
CA GLU A 67 1.22 9.19 11.31
C GLU A 67 2.72 9.03 11.06
N TYR A 68 3.25 7.84 11.34
CA TYR A 68 4.63 7.50 11.05
C TYR A 68 4.92 7.57 9.55
N LEU A 69 4.09 6.94 8.72
CA LEU A 69 4.25 6.93 7.28
C LEU A 69 4.14 8.35 6.68
N HIS A 70 3.19 9.15 7.15
CA HIS A 70 3.00 10.54 6.72
C HIS A 70 4.22 11.43 6.99
N LYS A 71 4.96 11.19 8.06
CA LYS A 71 6.20 11.93 8.38
C LYS A 71 7.38 11.56 7.47
N LEU A 72 7.29 10.46 6.74
CA LEU A 72 8.33 10.06 5.79
C LEU A 72 8.15 10.80 4.46
N ASN A 73 9.27 11.12 3.79
CA ASN A 73 9.27 11.82 2.52
C ASN A 73 8.55 11.06 1.41
N GLY A 74 8.07 11.80 0.41
CA GLY A 74 7.48 11.29 -0.81
C GLY A 74 5.99 10.98 -0.70
N LYS A 75 5.31 10.87 -1.84
CA LYS A 75 3.92 10.43 -1.92
C LYS A 75 3.85 8.91 -1.79
N LYS A 76 2.94 8.39 -0.98
CA LYS A 76 2.77 6.96 -0.72
C LYS A 76 1.52 6.44 -1.41
N ILE A 77 1.65 5.28 -2.08
CA ILE A 77 0.54 4.57 -2.72
C ILE A 77 0.46 3.18 -2.09
N LEU A 78 -0.58 2.94 -1.29
CA LEU A 78 -0.76 1.69 -0.56
C LEU A 78 -1.67 0.74 -1.32
N LEU A 79 -1.25 -0.52 -1.39
CA LEU A 79 -2.11 -1.65 -1.76
C LEU A 79 -2.42 -2.47 -0.50
N LYS A 80 -3.51 -3.23 -0.57
CA LYS A 80 -3.87 -4.14 0.50
C LYS A 80 -3.02 -5.40 0.43
N GLY A 81 -2.36 -5.78 1.53
CA GLY A 81 -1.76 -7.09 1.73
C GLY A 81 -2.72 -8.12 2.35
N ASN A 82 -2.22 -9.30 2.64
CA ASN A 82 -3.04 -10.35 3.27
C ASN A 82 -3.18 -10.17 4.78
N HIS A 83 -2.26 -9.47 5.44
CA HIS A 83 -2.32 -9.14 6.87
C HIS A 83 -2.91 -7.76 7.16
N ASP A 84 -3.28 -6.96 6.16
CA ASP A 84 -3.93 -5.67 6.37
C ASP A 84 -5.42 -5.85 6.74
N TYR A 85 -5.69 -6.36 7.94
CA TYR A 85 -7.06 -6.59 8.44
C TYR A 85 -7.82 -5.30 8.71
N TRP A 86 -7.11 -4.20 8.99
CA TRP A 86 -7.64 -2.85 9.16
C TRP A 86 -8.24 -2.26 7.88
N TRP A 87 -7.88 -2.81 6.72
CA TRP A 87 -8.35 -2.32 5.42
C TRP A 87 -9.85 -2.48 5.26
N THR A 88 -10.53 -1.37 5.02
CA THR A 88 -12.00 -1.28 4.87
C THR A 88 -12.41 -0.80 3.47
N THR A 89 -13.57 -0.16 3.34
CA THR A 89 -14.02 0.40 2.05
C THR A 89 -13.20 1.62 1.67
N MET A 90 -13.04 1.86 0.35
CA MET A 90 -12.28 3.00 -0.16
C MET A 90 -12.79 4.35 0.35
N ASN A 91 -14.12 4.49 0.51
CA ASN A 91 -14.68 5.73 1.05
C ASN A 91 -14.23 5.97 2.49
N LYS A 92 -14.30 4.95 3.36
CA LYS A 92 -13.84 5.06 4.75
C LYS A 92 -12.34 5.32 4.85
N LEU A 93 -11.53 4.71 3.98
CA LEU A 93 -10.10 4.96 3.95
C LEU A 93 -9.77 6.40 3.56
N ARG A 94 -10.48 6.95 2.56
CA ARG A 94 -10.31 8.34 2.13
C ARG A 94 -10.81 9.35 3.17
N GLU A 95 -11.95 9.07 3.80
CA GLU A 95 -12.46 9.87 4.91
C GLU A 95 -11.44 9.89 6.05
N PHE A 96 -10.91 8.74 6.44
CA PHE A 96 -9.91 8.62 7.49
C PHE A 96 -8.64 9.42 7.18
N THR A 97 -8.07 9.29 5.98
CA THR A 97 -6.86 10.06 5.62
C THR A 97 -7.15 11.56 5.57
N ALA A 98 -8.32 11.97 5.08
CA ALA A 98 -8.72 13.37 5.04
C ALA A 98 -8.92 13.97 6.44
N GLU A 99 -9.59 13.26 7.35
CA GLU A 99 -9.81 13.68 8.73
C GLU A 99 -8.50 13.80 9.53
N CYS A 100 -7.55 12.90 9.27
CA CYS A 100 -6.23 12.91 9.92
C CYS A 100 -5.21 13.85 9.24
N GLY A 101 -5.53 14.40 8.07
CA GLY A 101 -4.61 15.28 7.32
C GLY A 101 -3.48 14.54 6.61
N PHE A 102 -3.64 13.25 6.29
CA PHE A 102 -2.64 12.44 5.57
C PHE A 102 -2.81 12.59 4.05
N ASP A 103 -2.53 13.76 3.52
CA ASP A 103 -2.78 14.16 2.13
C ASP A 103 -1.76 13.58 1.11
N ASP A 104 -0.68 13.00 1.60
CA ASP A 104 0.37 12.34 0.82
C ASP A 104 0.17 10.82 0.70
N ILE A 105 -0.93 10.27 1.27
CA ILE A 105 -1.23 8.84 1.28
C ILE A 105 -2.45 8.53 0.41
N GLU A 106 -2.24 7.69 -0.59
CA GLU A 106 -3.25 7.23 -1.54
C GLU A 106 -3.41 5.71 -1.50
N PHE A 107 -4.55 5.21 -1.99
CA PHE A 107 -4.84 3.77 -2.01
C PHE A 107 -5.05 3.28 -3.45
N LEU A 108 -4.35 2.22 -3.81
CA LEU A 108 -4.48 1.54 -5.10
C LEU A 108 -5.39 0.32 -4.97
N GLN A 109 -6.65 0.49 -5.39
CA GLN A 109 -7.66 -0.57 -5.44
C GLN A 109 -8.72 -0.26 -6.49
N ASN A 110 -8.74 -1.02 -7.58
CA ASN A 110 -9.62 -0.79 -8.73
C ASN A 110 -9.46 0.60 -9.39
N ASN A 111 -8.29 1.19 -9.28
CA ASN A 111 -7.89 2.47 -9.88
C ASN A 111 -6.45 2.35 -10.38
N SER A 112 -5.91 3.42 -10.93
CA SER A 112 -4.51 3.53 -11.34
C SER A 112 -3.97 4.92 -10.98
N PHE A 113 -2.65 5.04 -10.88
CA PHE A 113 -1.96 6.30 -10.70
C PHE A 113 -0.97 6.50 -11.83
N MET A 114 -0.79 7.74 -12.26
CA MET A 114 0.23 8.09 -13.24
C MET A 114 1.48 8.59 -12.52
N TYR A 115 2.61 8.05 -12.91
CA TYR A 115 3.93 8.52 -12.54
C TYR A 115 4.70 8.83 -13.83
N GLU A 116 4.85 10.11 -14.13
CA GLU A 116 5.38 10.59 -15.42
C GLU A 116 4.60 9.96 -16.60
N ASP A 117 5.23 9.14 -17.41
CA ASP A 117 4.64 8.40 -18.54
C ASP A 117 4.32 6.92 -18.22
N VAL A 118 4.46 6.53 -16.96
CA VAL A 118 4.20 5.16 -16.47
C VAL A 118 2.93 5.11 -15.63
N ALA A 119 2.08 4.13 -15.90
CA ALA A 119 0.90 3.86 -15.07
C ALA A 119 1.24 2.85 -13.97
N ILE A 120 0.91 3.19 -12.72
CA ILE A 120 0.98 2.30 -11.58
C ILE A 120 -0.39 1.63 -11.43
N CYS A 121 -0.42 0.32 -11.67
CA CYS A 121 -1.61 -0.51 -11.59
C CYS A 121 -1.38 -1.66 -10.63
N GLY A 122 -2.44 -2.14 -9.99
CA GLY A 122 -2.27 -3.26 -9.06
C GLY A 122 -3.56 -3.73 -8.41
N THR A 123 -3.42 -4.87 -7.78
CA THR A 123 -4.41 -5.48 -6.91
C THR A 123 -3.71 -6.17 -5.76
N ARG A 124 -4.47 -6.58 -4.74
CA ARG A 124 -3.98 -7.35 -3.61
C ARG A 124 -3.25 -8.63 -4.03
N GLY A 125 -3.66 -9.24 -5.17
CA GLY A 125 -3.20 -10.56 -5.55
C GLY A 125 -3.78 -11.66 -4.64
N TRP A 126 -3.37 -12.89 -4.88
CA TRP A 126 -3.69 -14.08 -4.07
C TRP A 126 -2.69 -15.19 -4.38
N ILE A 127 -2.74 -16.27 -3.59
CA ILE A 127 -1.92 -17.46 -3.86
C ILE A 127 -2.22 -18.05 -5.24
N ASN A 128 -1.20 -18.62 -5.89
CA ASN A 128 -1.32 -19.12 -7.26
C ASN A 128 -2.04 -20.46 -7.32
N PRO A 129 -2.84 -20.71 -8.39
CA PRO A 129 -3.56 -21.97 -8.59
C PRO A 129 -2.70 -23.24 -8.68
N GLY A 130 -1.38 -23.11 -8.82
CA GLY A 130 -0.47 -24.25 -8.87
C GLY A 130 0.19 -24.63 -7.54
N TRP A 131 -0.17 -23.98 -6.44
CA TRP A 131 0.39 -24.28 -5.12
C TRP A 131 -0.41 -25.36 -4.41
N ASP A 132 0.27 -26.24 -3.65
CA ASP A 132 -0.31 -27.42 -3.00
C ASP A 132 -1.49 -27.12 -2.05
N ASN A 133 -1.51 -25.92 -1.47
CA ASN A 133 -2.54 -25.48 -0.54
C ASN A 133 -3.67 -24.67 -1.20
N PHE A 134 -3.74 -24.61 -2.54
CA PHE A 134 -4.78 -23.88 -3.26
C PHE A 134 -6.11 -24.62 -3.25
N GLY A 135 -7.14 -24.07 -2.62
CA GLY A 135 -8.48 -24.66 -2.49
C GLY A 135 -9.57 -23.91 -3.25
N GLY A 136 -10.81 -24.38 -3.10
CA GLY A 136 -11.96 -23.80 -3.80
C GLY A 136 -12.30 -22.36 -3.39
N GLU A 137 -12.07 -21.98 -2.13
CA GLU A 137 -12.24 -20.59 -1.68
C GLU A 137 -11.14 -19.68 -2.23
N ASP A 138 -9.90 -20.18 -2.33
CA ASP A 138 -8.78 -19.45 -2.93
C ASP A 138 -9.05 -19.16 -4.39
N ARG A 139 -9.67 -20.07 -5.11
CA ARG A 139 -10.06 -19.86 -6.51
C ARG A 139 -10.98 -18.66 -6.68
N LYS A 140 -11.99 -18.53 -5.84
CA LYS A 140 -12.92 -17.38 -5.89
C LYS A 140 -12.21 -16.05 -5.63
N ILE A 141 -11.28 -16.05 -4.65
CA ILE A 141 -10.51 -14.86 -4.32
C ILE A 141 -9.57 -14.54 -5.49
N PHE A 142 -8.83 -15.51 -6.00
CA PHE A 142 -7.93 -15.34 -7.13
C PHE A 142 -8.65 -14.75 -8.35
N ASP A 143 -9.76 -15.37 -8.79
CA ASP A 143 -10.54 -14.92 -9.95
C ASP A 143 -11.04 -13.47 -9.75
N ARG A 144 -11.46 -13.11 -8.54
CA ARG A 144 -11.84 -11.72 -8.20
C ARG A 144 -10.66 -10.76 -8.28
N GLU A 145 -9.48 -11.15 -7.83
CA GLU A 145 -8.29 -10.30 -7.89
C GLU A 145 -7.80 -10.13 -9.34
N VAL A 146 -7.95 -11.14 -10.21
CA VAL A 146 -7.70 -11.01 -11.65
C VAL A 146 -8.62 -9.92 -12.25
N LEU A 147 -9.92 -9.96 -11.98
CA LEU A 147 -10.88 -8.95 -12.46
C LEU A 147 -10.54 -7.54 -11.95
N ARG A 148 -10.07 -7.42 -10.71
CA ARG A 148 -9.63 -6.14 -10.13
C ARG A 148 -8.37 -5.60 -10.82
N LEU A 149 -7.43 -6.49 -11.15
CA LEU A 149 -6.25 -6.11 -11.91
C LEU A 149 -6.62 -5.62 -13.31
N GLU A 150 -7.54 -6.31 -13.99
CA GLU A 150 -8.06 -5.88 -15.30
C GLU A 150 -8.72 -4.50 -15.23
N LEU A 151 -9.51 -4.22 -14.18
CA LEU A 151 -10.09 -2.90 -13.97
C LEU A 151 -9.01 -1.82 -13.79
N SER A 152 -8.01 -2.10 -12.98
CA SER A 152 -6.88 -1.18 -12.75
C SER A 152 -6.12 -0.87 -14.04
N LEU A 153 -5.83 -1.91 -14.83
CA LEU A 153 -5.16 -1.78 -16.13
C LEU A 153 -6.01 -1.02 -17.15
N ASN A 154 -7.29 -1.32 -17.27
CA ASN A 154 -8.19 -0.63 -18.21
C ASN A 154 -8.30 0.87 -17.90
N LEU A 155 -8.35 1.24 -16.62
CA LEU A 155 -8.35 2.65 -16.22
C LEU A 155 -7.04 3.35 -16.59
N SER A 156 -5.91 2.67 -16.51
CA SER A 156 -4.62 3.23 -16.95
C SER A 156 -4.58 3.53 -18.44
N LEU A 157 -5.19 2.67 -19.26
CA LEU A 157 -5.27 2.87 -20.71
C LEU A 157 -6.08 4.10 -21.09
N ILE A 158 -7.13 4.43 -20.33
CA ILE A 158 -7.91 5.67 -20.52
C ILE A 158 -7.03 6.89 -20.27
N HIS A 159 -6.22 6.88 -19.21
CA HIS A 159 -5.30 7.98 -18.87
C HIS A 159 -4.16 8.14 -19.89
N ILE A 160 -3.69 7.05 -20.48
CA ILE A 160 -2.64 7.07 -21.50
C ILE A 160 -3.19 7.55 -22.84
N SER A 161 -4.42 7.14 -23.21
CA SER A 161 -5.04 7.48 -24.49
C SER A 161 -5.67 8.88 -24.54
N GLU A 162 -6.00 9.46 -23.40
CA GLU A 162 -6.50 10.84 -23.25
C GLU A 162 -5.54 11.66 -22.37
N PRO A 163 -4.38 12.08 -22.89
CA PRO A 163 -3.53 12.99 -22.15
C PRO A 163 -4.32 14.28 -21.94
N THR A 164 -4.70 14.57 -20.70
CA THR A 164 -5.33 15.84 -20.34
C THR A 164 -4.49 16.96 -20.93
N ARG A 165 -5.07 17.69 -21.90
CA ARG A 165 -4.44 18.91 -22.43
C ARG A 165 -4.20 19.82 -21.23
N ARG A 166 -2.95 19.91 -20.82
CA ARG A 166 -2.53 20.98 -19.90
C ARG A 166 -2.67 22.28 -20.67
N SER A 167 -3.71 23.04 -20.35
CA SER A 167 -3.85 24.45 -20.73
C SER A 167 -2.95 25.30 -19.87
#